data_8308ac74de71060b3570d3b15f45cbb5
#
_entry.id   8308ac74de71060b3570d3b15f45cbb5
#
_cell.length_a   1.000
_cell.length_b   1.000
_cell.length_c   1.000
_cell.angle_alpha   90.00
_cell.angle_beta   90.00
_cell.angle_gamma   90.00
#
_symmetry.space_group_name_H-M   'P 1'
#
loop_
_entity.id
_entity.type
_entity.pdbx_description
1 polymer ?
#
loop_
_entity_poly.entity_id
_entity_poly.type
_entity_poly.pdbx_seq_one_letter_code
_entity_poly.pdbx_strand_id
1 'polypeptide(L)'
;ILEKIEEAIKELLIGWIESNMTNMFTDVNDKVGTIAAEVGKTPSSWDSSIYQMIRGLSENVIVPIAGIIITFVLCYELISMITEKNNLHDMDTWMFFKWFFKAAVAIYLVTNTFDIVMAVFDIGQNVVAGAAGVISGDTNIDIESTLEQMRTSMETMGIGELLGLSIETLLISLCLKIMSILITVILYGRMIEIYCTVSIAPIPIATMSNREWGSIGTNY
;
A
#
# COMPACT_ATOMS: atom_id res chain seq x y z
N ILE A 1 30.64 -52.19 -3.05
CA ILE A 1 29.78 -51.67 -4.16
C ILE A 1 28.53 -51.01 -3.54
N LEU A 2 27.83 -51.64 -2.59
CA LEU A 2 26.65 -51.08 -1.93
C LEU A 2 26.98 -49.77 -1.18
N GLU A 3 28.07 -49.73 -0.42
CA GLU A 3 28.51 -48.52 0.28
C GLU A 3 28.80 -47.35 -0.66
N LYS A 4 29.45 -47.59 -1.82
CA LYS A 4 29.67 -46.55 -2.83
C LYS A 4 28.39 -46.02 -3.48
N ILE A 5 27.38 -46.90 -3.60
CA ILE A 5 26.07 -46.48 -4.14
C ILE A 5 25.33 -45.66 -3.08
N GLU A 6 25.42 -46.04 -1.83
CA GLU A 6 24.84 -45.33 -0.70
C GLU A 6 25.45 -43.93 -0.54
N GLU A 7 26.79 -43.83 -0.59
CA GLU A 7 27.49 -42.52 -0.58
C GLU A 7 27.07 -41.62 -1.78
N ALA A 8 27.02 -42.19 -2.98
CA ALA A 8 26.61 -41.43 -4.15
C ALA A 8 25.16 -40.91 -4.07
N ILE A 9 24.25 -41.72 -3.51
CA ILE A 9 22.85 -41.29 -3.29
C ILE A 9 22.78 -40.19 -2.23
N LYS A 10 23.52 -40.32 -1.13
CA LYS A 10 23.60 -39.27 -0.09
C LYS A 10 24.10 -37.95 -0.69
N GLU A 11 25.18 -37.98 -1.45
CA GLU A 11 25.78 -36.79 -2.05
C GLU A 11 24.83 -36.12 -3.06
N LEU A 12 24.09 -36.90 -3.84
CA LEU A 12 23.04 -36.35 -4.72
C LEU A 12 21.89 -35.70 -3.94
N LEU A 13 21.43 -36.32 -2.85
CA LEU A 13 20.36 -35.75 -2.02
C LEU A 13 20.81 -34.49 -1.33
N ILE A 14 21.99 -34.45 -0.75
CA ILE A 14 22.58 -33.27 -0.11
C ILE A 14 22.71 -32.16 -1.12
N GLY A 15 23.29 -32.40 -2.30
CA GLY A 15 23.41 -31.36 -3.35
C GLY A 15 22.05 -30.82 -3.82
N TRP A 16 21.03 -31.67 -3.89
CA TRP A 16 19.68 -31.23 -4.24
C TRP A 16 19.03 -30.38 -3.15
N ILE A 17 19.20 -30.76 -1.89
CA ILE A 17 18.72 -30.00 -0.73
C ILE A 17 19.43 -28.63 -0.65
N GLU A 18 20.75 -28.61 -0.79
CA GLU A 18 21.55 -27.37 -0.81
C GLU A 18 21.09 -26.43 -1.92
N SER A 19 20.91 -26.94 -3.14
CA SER A 19 20.42 -26.16 -4.26
C SER A 19 19.03 -25.57 -4.01
N ASN A 20 18.13 -26.39 -3.45
CA ASN A 20 16.78 -25.95 -3.13
C ASN A 20 16.78 -24.87 -2.04
N MET A 21 17.59 -25.04 -0.99
CA MET A 21 17.73 -24.07 0.09
C MET A 21 18.41 -22.78 -0.36
N THR A 22 19.45 -22.88 -1.20
CA THR A 22 20.08 -21.69 -1.81
C THR A 22 19.03 -20.86 -2.56
N ASN A 23 18.23 -21.51 -3.39
CA ASN A 23 17.17 -20.85 -4.13
C ASN A 23 16.13 -20.22 -3.19
N MET A 24 15.73 -20.95 -2.12
CA MET A 24 14.80 -20.42 -1.11
C MET A 24 15.33 -19.15 -0.42
N PHE A 25 16.55 -19.17 0.07
CA PHE A 25 17.15 -18.04 0.77
C PHE A 25 17.38 -16.85 -0.19
N THR A 26 17.81 -17.12 -1.41
CA THR A 26 17.92 -16.09 -2.46
C THR A 26 16.56 -15.49 -2.77
N ASP A 27 15.52 -16.31 -2.99
CA ASP A 27 14.16 -15.83 -3.26
C ASP A 27 13.62 -14.99 -2.09
N VAL A 28 13.92 -15.33 -0.84
CA VAL A 28 13.52 -14.57 0.35
C VAL A 28 14.26 -13.23 0.40
N ASN A 29 15.58 -13.21 0.25
CA ASN A 29 16.38 -11.98 0.28
C ASN A 29 15.96 -11.03 -0.85
N ASP A 30 15.81 -11.53 -2.08
CA ASP A 30 15.36 -10.75 -3.22
C ASP A 30 13.93 -10.21 -3.02
N LYS A 31 13.07 -11.01 -2.38
CA LYS A 31 11.69 -10.59 -2.10
C LYS A 31 11.64 -9.50 -1.04
N VAL A 32 12.44 -9.61 0.02
CA VAL A 32 12.55 -8.56 1.04
C VAL A 32 13.02 -7.24 0.41
N GLY A 33 14.07 -7.30 -0.44
CA GLY A 33 14.55 -6.13 -1.19
C GLY A 33 13.49 -5.53 -2.12
N THR A 34 12.76 -6.39 -2.85
CA THR A 34 11.68 -5.96 -3.74
C THR A 34 10.53 -5.32 -2.96
N ILE A 35 10.11 -5.93 -1.84
CA ILE A 35 9.06 -5.38 -0.98
C ILE A 35 9.46 -4.00 -0.45
N ALA A 36 10.69 -3.86 0.06
CA ALA A 36 11.21 -2.60 0.56
C ALA A 36 11.18 -1.51 -0.51
N ALA A 37 11.60 -1.84 -1.74
CA ALA A 37 11.56 -0.94 -2.88
C ALA A 37 10.13 -0.57 -3.31
N GLU A 38 9.23 -1.53 -3.40
CA GLU A 38 7.83 -1.29 -3.83
C GLU A 38 7.02 -0.53 -2.78
N VAL A 39 7.20 -0.86 -1.50
CA VAL A 39 6.56 -0.13 -0.39
C VAL A 39 7.09 1.30 -0.30
N GLY A 40 8.35 1.53 -0.69
CA GLY A 40 8.98 2.84 -0.75
C GLY A 40 8.56 3.71 -1.95
N LYS A 41 7.81 3.23 -2.92
CA LYS A 41 7.33 4.05 -4.04
C LYS A 41 6.15 4.94 -3.64
N THR A 42 6.19 6.20 -4.09
CA THR A 42 5.04 7.09 -4.01
C THR A 42 4.00 6.70 -5.05
N PRO A 43 2.71 7.02 -4.86
CA PRO A 43 1.71 6.79 -5.90
C PRO A 43 2.09 7.43 -7.25
N SER A 44 2.70 8.61 -7.24
CA SER A 44 3.14 9.30 -8.46
C SER A 44 4.32 8.61 -9.16
N SER A 45 5.18 7.89 -8.42
CA SER A 45 6.37 7.20 -8.96
C SER A 45 6.12 5.73 -9.30
N TRP A 46 5.02 5.13 -8.82
CA TRP A 46 4.72 3.72 -9.03
C TRP A 46 4.40 3.41 -10.51
N ASP A 47 3.48 4.17 -11.11
CA ASP A 47 3.18 4.15 -12.55
C ASP A 47 2.67 5.53 -12.98
N SER A 48 3.50 6.27 -13.69
CA SER A 48 3.17 7.63 -14.13
C SER A 48 1.99 7.68 -15.12
N SER A 49 1.78 6.64 -15.90
CA SER A 49 0.67 6.57 -16.87
C SER A 49 -0.67 6.40 -16.15
N ILE A 50 -0.72 5.44 -15.22
CA ILE A 50 -1.92 5.22 -14.39
C ILE A 50 -2.19 6.45 -13.53
N TYR A 51 -1.16 7.04 -12.91
CA TYR A 51 -1.29 8.26 -12.13
C TYR A 51 -1.93 9.40 -12.93
N GLN A 52 -1.45 9.68 -14.15
CA GLN A 52 -2.00 10.73 -15.01
C GLN A 52 -3.44 10.44 -15.45
N MET A 53 -3.75 9.19 -15.74
CA MET A 53 -5.12 8.77 -16.08
C MET A 53 -6.07 9.00 -14.90
N ILE A 54 -5.71 8.59 -13.69
CA ILE A 54 -6.52 8.75 -12.47
C ILE A 54 -6.65 10.23 -12.10
N ARG A 55 -5.57 11.01 -12.21
CA ARG A 55 -5.60 12.45 -12.03
C ARG A 55 -6.58 13.12 -13.00
N GLY A 56 -6.47 12.79 -14.28
CA GLY A 56 -7.38 13.30 -15.31
C GLY A 56 -8.84 12.92 -15.06
N LEU A 57 -9.11 11.70 -14.55
CA LEU A 57 -10.44 11.28 -14.12
C LEU A 57 -10.95 12.13 -12.96
N SER A 58 -10.12 12.34 -11.95
CA SER A 58 -10.49 13.17 -10.78
C SER A 58 -10.78 14.62 -11.21
N GLU A 59 -9.88 15.27 -11.95
CA GLU A 59 -9.98 16.68 -12.31
C GLU A 59 -11.11 16.96 -13.31
N ASN A 60 -11.27 16.11 -14.33
CA ASN A 60 -12.19 16.39 -15.44
C ASN A 60 -13.60 15.82 -15.25
N VAL A 61 -13.77 14.83 -14.35
CA VAL A 61 -15.07 14.17 -14.14
C VAL A 61 -15.55 14.38 -12.71
N ILE A 62 -14.73 14.02 -11.72
CA ILE A 62 -15.17 13.97 -10.33
C ILE A 62 -15.25 15.37 -9.71
N VAL A 63 -14.25 16.23 -9.93
CA VAL A 63 -14.25 17.61 -9.41
C VAL A 63 -15.45 18.42 -9.93
N PRO A 64 -15.85 18.39 -11.20
CA PRO A 64 -17.08 19.03 -11.66
C PRO A 64 -18.34 18.53 -10.96
N ILE A 65 -18.46 17.22 -10.71
CA ILE A 65 -19.58 16.64 -9.95
C ILE A 65 -19.55 17.15 -8.50
N ALA A 66 -18.39 17.10 -7.86
CA ALA A 66 -18.20 17.63 -6.51
C ALA A 66 -18.51 19.15 -6.44
N GLY A 67 -18.21 19.90 -7.52
CA GLY A 67 -18.55 21.31 -7.67
C GLY A 67 -20.05 21.58 -7.65
N ILE A 68 -20.86 20.72 -8.27
CA ILE A 68 -22.32 20.80 -8.20
C ILE A 68 -22.79 20.52 -6.77
N ILE A 69 -22.25 19.47 -6.15
CA ILE A 69 -22.61 19.08 -4.77
C ILE A 69 -22.28 20.19 -3.78
N ILE A 70 -21.05 20.75 -3.83
CA ILE A 70 -20.66 21.81 -2.90
C ILE A 70 -21.48 23.09 -3.10
N THR A 71 -21.83 23.41 -4.34
CA THR A 71 -22.71 24.55 -4.63
C THR A 71 -24.07 24.35 -3.95
N PHE A 72 -24.66 23.17 -4.09
CA PHE A 72 -25.93 22.84 -3.42
C PHE A 72 -25.80 22.90 -1.90
N VAL A 73 -24.74 22.32 -1.34
CA VAL A 73 -24.45 22.31 0.10
C VAL A 73 -24.31 23.73 0.65
N LEU A 74 -23.57 24.61 -0.05
CA LEU A 74 -23.36 26.00 0.36
C LEU A 74 -24.65 26.83 0.26
N CYS A 75 -25.46 26.63 -0.78
CA CYS A 75 -26.77 27.27 -0.91
C CYS A 75 -27.71 26.85 0.22
N TYR A 76 -27.77 25.55 0.53
CA TYR A 76 -28.57 25.02 1.63
C TYR A 76 -28.13 25.62 2.97
N GLU A 77 -26.84 25.68 3.23
CA GLU A 77 -26.29 26.25 4.46
C GLU A 77 -26.62 27.74 4.59
N LEU A 78 -26.54 28.51 3.47
CA LEU A 78 -26.92 29.92 3.46
C LEU A 78 -28.40 30.10 3.78
N ILE A 79 -29.29 29.29 3.15
CA ILE A 79 -30.71 29.32 3.41
C ILE A 79 -31.03 28.98 4.87
N SER A 80 -30.43 27.92 5.40
CA SER A 80 -30.59 27.53 6.80
C SER A 80 -30.17 28.62 7.76
N MET A 81 -29.04 29.29 7.48
CA MET A 81 -28.51 30.40 8.28
C MET A 81 -29.46 31.63 8.29
N ILE A 82 -30.12 31.90 7.14
CA ILE A 82 -31.11 32.99 7.01
C ILE A 82 -32.40 32.61 7.76
N THR A 83 -32.84 31.34 7.65
CA THR A 83 -34.11 30.88 8.23
C THR A 83 -34.06 30.75 9.75
N GLU A 84 -32.93 30.32 10.32
CA GLU A 84 -32.73 30.22 11.77
C GLU A 84 -32.84 31.55 12.51
N LYS A 85 -32.60 32.69 11.84
CA LYS A 85 -32.60 34.00 12.44
C LYS A 85 -33.95 34.73 12.37
N ASN A 86 -34.99 34.12 11.77
CA ASN A 86 -36.37 34.66 11.64
C ASN A 86 -36.52 36.07 11.03
N ASN A 87 -35.44 36.88 10.87
CA ASN A 87 -35.45 38.21 10.30
C ASN A 87 -34.15 38.50 9.58
N LEU A 88 -34.22 38.87 8.29
CA LEU A 88 -33.08 39.37 7.50
C LEU A 88 -32.40 40.61 8.12
N HIS A 89 -33.10 41.35 8.95
CA HIS A 89 -32.64 42.58 9.60
C HIS A 89 -31.68 42.32 10.76
N ASP A 90 -31.70 41.14 11.36
CA ASP A 90 -30.81 40.72 12.46
C ASP A 90 -29.57 39.95 12.00
N MET A 91 -29.33 39.87 10.68
CA MET A 91 -28.13 39.25 10.14
C MET A 91 -26.92 40.17 10.36
N ASP A 92 -26.05 39.73 11.25
CA ASP A 92 -24.75 40.37 11.47
C ASP A 92 -23.86 40.19 10.21
N THR A 93 -23.33 41.28 9.70
CA THR A 93 -22.39 41.30 8.55
C THR A 93 -21.22 40.35 8.79
N TRP A 94 -20.81 40.12 10.07
CA TRP A 94 -19.78 39.19 10.45
C TRP A 94 -20.14 37.73 10.20
N MET A 95 -21.40 37.35 10.31
CA MET A 95 -21.89 36.02 10.03
C MET A 95 -21.78 35.69 8.53
N PHE A 96 -22.09 36.68 7.67
CA PHE A 96 -21.93 36.55 6.23
C PHE A 96 -20.46 36.39 5.81
N PHE A 97 -19.55 37.14 6.44
CA PHE A 97 -18.11 36.99 6.21
C PHE A 97 -17.60 35.59 6.62
N LYS A 98 -18.03 35.05 7.73
CA LYS A 98 -17.68 33.68 8.15
C LYS A 98 -18.14 32.65 7.13
N TRP A 99 -19.37 32.77 6.64
CA TRP A 99 -19.89 31.88 5.61
C TRP A 99 -19.10 31.99 4.32
N PHE A 100 -18.84 33.21 3.86
CA PHE A 100 -18.05 33.44 2.65
C PHE A 100 -16.64 32.84 2.72
N PHE A 101 -15.95 33.06 3.84
CA PHE A 101 -14.63 32.49 4.07
C PHE A 101 -14.67 30.97 4.09
N LYS A 102 -15.65 30.40 4.78
CA LYS A 102 -15.87 28.94 4.80
C LYS A 102 -16.12 28.38 3.40
N ALA A 103 -16.96 29.07 2.62
CA ALA A 103 -17.23 28.70 1.23
C ALA A 103 -15.98 28.73 0.35
N ALA A 104 -15.17 29.78 0.45
CA ALA A 104 -13.92 29.91 -0.29
C ALA A 104 -12.93 28.78 0.06
N VAL A 105 -12.75 28.47 1.34
CA VAL A 105 -11.90 27.36 1.80
C VAL A 105 -12.44 26.02 1.30
N ALA A 106 -13.74 25.79 1.39
CA ALA A 106 -14.37 24.55 0.97
C ALA A 106 -14.22 24.31 -0.54
N ILE A 107 -14.43 25.34 -1.36
CA ILE A 107 -14.21 25.27 -2.81
C ILE A 107 -12.74 24.98 -3.12
N TYR A 108 -11.81 25.67 -2.45
CA TYR A 108 -10.38 25.43 -2.62
C TYR A 108 -9.99 24.01 -2.30
N LEU A 109 -10.50 23.45 -1.18
CA LEU A 109 -10.25 22.07 -0.80
C LEU A 109 -10.78 21.07 -1.83
N VAL A 110 -12.02 21.25 -2.30
CA VAL A 110 -12.63 20.36 -3.30
C VAL A 110 -11.87 20.38 -4.62
N THR A 111 -11.48 21.56 -5.10
CA THR A 111 -10.76 21.68 -6.38
C THR A 111 -9.34 21.15 -6.33
N ASN A 112 -8.69 21.17 -5.16
CA ASN A 112 -7.31 20.69 -4.99
C ASN A 112 -7.22 19.37 -4.20
N THR A 113 -8.34 18.67 -4.02
CA THR A 113 -8.39 17.45 -3.19
C THR A 113 -7.37 16.42 -3.62
N PHE A 114 -7.27 16.15 -4.93
CA PHE A 114 -6.35 15.17 -5.47
C PHE A 114 -4.90 15.47 -5.07
N ASP A 115 -4.44 16.69 -5.31
CA ASP A 115 -3.07 17.11 -5.01
C ASP A 115 -2.79 17.13 -3.50
N ILE A 116 -3.77 17.56 -2.68
CA ILE A 116 -3.64 17.57 -1.22
C ILE A 116 -3.49 16.15 -0.68
N VAL A 117 -4.34 15.23 -1.11
CA VAL A 117 -4.31 13.84 -0.62
C VAL A 117 -3.03 13.12 -1.11
N MET A 118 -2.63 13.33 -2.37
CA MET A 118 -1.38 12.78 -2.88
C MET A 118 -0.16 13.32 -2.14
N ALA A 119 -0.12 14.61 -1.78
CA ALA A 119 0.95 15.18 -0.97
C ALA A 119 1.05 14.52 0.42
N VAL A 120 -0.07 14.16 1.04
CA VAL A 120 -0.07 13.41 2.31
C VAL A 120 0.54 12.02 2.12
N PHE A 121 0.21 11.32 1.04
CA PHE A 121 0.82 10.03 0.71
C PHE A 121 2.33 10.16 0.44
N ASP A 122 2.77 11.20 -0.28
CA ASP A 122 4.19 11.44 -0.56
C ASP A 122 5.00 11.69 0.73
N ILE A 123 4.43 12.42 1.70
CA ILE A 123 5.06 12.61 3.02
C ILE A 123 5.13 11.29 3.79
N GLY A 124 4.03 10.53 3.84
CA GLY A 124 3.97 9.23 4.51
C GLY A 124 4.98 8.24 3.94
N GLN A 125 5.20 8.30 2.65
CA GLN A 125 6.10 7.41 1.93
C GLN A 125 7.58 7.57 2.34
N ASN A 126 8.03 8.79 2.63
CA ASN A 126 9.38 9.04 3.13
C ASN A 126 9.63 8.31 4.47
N VAL A 127 8.62 8.26 5.33
CA VAL A 127 8.69 7.54 6.61
C VAL A 127 8.75 6.03 6.37
N VAL A 128 7.90 5.52 5.48
CA VAL A 128 7.83 4.10 5.13
C VAL A 128 9.12 3.64 4.45
N ALA A 129 9.67 4.43 3.52
CA ALA A 129 10.94 4.11 2.86
C ALA A 129 12.11 4.05 3.85
N GLY A 130 12.15 4.95 4.84
CA GLY A 130 13.13 4.91 5.92
C GLY A 130 13.02 3.63 6.75
N ALA A 131 11.80 3.23 7.14
CA ALA A 131 11.56 2.00 7.89
C ALA A 131 11.90 0.74 7.07
N ALA A 132 11.54 0.71 5.78
CA ALA A 132 11.84 -0.41 4.88
C ALA A 132 13.37 -0.60 4.69
N GLY A 133 14.14 0.51 4.62
CA GLY A 133 15.60 0.45 4.54
C GLY A 133 16.25 -0.16 5.77
N VAL A 134 15.72 0.10 6.96
CA VAL A 134 16.18 -0.54 8.22
C VAL A 134 15.87 -2.04 8.20
N ILE A 135 14.64 -2.42 7.88
CA ILE A 135 14.20 -3.82 7.85
C ILE A 135 15.03 -4.63 6.84
N SER A 136 15.24 -4.12 5.62
CA SER A 136 16.01 -4.84 4.59
C SER A 136 17.48 -5.06 4.97
N GLY A 137 18.06 -4.17 5.78
CA GLY A 137 19.43 -4.31 6.28
C GLY A 137 19.58 -5.42 7.32
N ASP A 138 18.59 -5.57 8.21
CA ASP A 138 18.66 -6.49 9.34
C ASP A 138 18.14 -7.90 9.03
N THR A 139 17.37 -8.09 7.95
CA THR A 139 16.74 -9.38 7.61
C THR A 139 17.45 -10.15 6.50
N ASN A 140 18.62 -9.71 6.06
CA ASN A 140 19.37 -10.40 5.01
C ASN A 140 19.99 -11.70 5.58
N ILE A 141 19.59 -12.85 5.02
CA ILE A 141 20.11 -14.15 5.42
C ILE A 141 21.48 -14.34 4.80
N ASP A 142 22.49 -14.61 5.64
CA ASP A 142 23.80 -15.06 5.16
C ASP A 142 23.69 -16.52 4.69
N ILE A 143 23.56 -16.67 3.38
CA ILE A 143 23.32 -17.96 2.73
C ILE A 143 24.52 -18.88 2.90
N GLU A 144 25.74 -18.36 2.74
CA GLU A 144 26.97 -19.14 2.69
C GLU A 144 27.25 -19.79 4.05
N SER A 145 27.22 -19.01 5.14
CA SER A 145 27.46 -19.52 6.49
C SER A 145 26.36 -20.49 6.95
N THR A 146 25.10 -20.23 6.55
CA THR A 146 23.97 -21.09 6.91
C THR A 146 24.05 -22.44 6.20
N LEU A 147 24.37 -22.48 4.91
CA LEU A 147 24.51 -23.72 4.14
C LEU A 147 25.68 -24.58 4.63
N GLU A 148 26.81 -23.97 4.98
CA GLU A 148 27.98 -24.73 5.49
C GLU A 148 27.68 -25.45 6.80
N GLN A 149 26.97 -24.79 7.72
CA GLN A 149 26.53 -25.42 8.96
C GLN A 149 25.54 -26.58 8.71
N MET A 150 24.62 -26.39 7.77
CA MET A 150 23.62 -27.40 7.41
C MET A 150 24.26 -28.60 6.71
N ARG A 151 25.22 -28.38 5.81
CA ARG A 151 25.95 -29.44 5.13
C ARG A 151 26.62 -30.39 6.12
N THR A 152 27.31 -29.83 7.11
CA THR A 152 27.97 -30.62 8.17
C THR A 152 26.96 -31.52 8.91
N SER A 153 25.75 -31.02 9.15
CA SER A 153 24.67 -31.79 9.77
C SER A 153 24.11 -32.87 8.83
N MET A 154 23.91 -32.56 7.57
CA MET A 154 23.37 -33.47 6.55
C MET A 154 24.31 -34.65 6.26
N GLU A 155 25.63 -34.47 6.33
CA GLU A 155 26.62 -35.53 6.12
C GLU A 155 26.52 -36.65 7.18
N THR A 156 26.02 -36.30 8.37
CA THR A 156 25.81 -37.28 9.47
C THR A 156 24.48 -38.02 9.38
N MET A 157 23.55 -37.57 8.51
CA MET A 157 22.21 -38.15 8.38
C MET A 157 22.18 -39.41 7.53
N GLY A 158 21.19 -40.30 7.78
CA GLY A 158 20.88 -41.45 6.96
C GLY A 158 20.10 -41.08 5.71
N ILE A 159 20.07 -41.96 4.69
CA ILE A 159 19.32 -41.75 3.42
C ILE A 159 17.83 -41.45 3.69
N GLY A 160 17.22 -42.16 4.65
CA GLY A 160 15.82 -41.96 5.01
C GLY A 160 15.54 -40.56 5.58
N GLU A 161 16.45 -40.05 6.39
CA GLU A 161 16.38 -38.68 6.99
C GLU A 161 16.58 -37.62 5.90
N LEU A 162 17.52 -37.82 4.99
CA LEU A 162 17.76 -36.92 3.87
C LEU A 162 16.57 -36.87 2.88
N LEU A 163 15.91 -38.02 2.63
CA LEU A 163 14.67 -38.04 1.84
C LEU A 163 13.55 -37.29 2.54
N GLY A 164 13.41 -37.45 3.87
CA GLY A 164 12.46 -36.68 4.66
C GLY A 164 12.72 -35.15 4.55
N LEU A 165 13.98 -34.75 4.75
CA LEU A 165 14.41 -33.37 4.67
C LEU A 165 14.22 -32.80 3.23
N SER A 166 14.44 -33.60 2.19
CA SER A 166 14.24 -33.17 0.80
C SER A 166 12.78 -32.87 0.49
N ILE A 167 11.85 -33.68 1.01
CA ILE A 167 10.39 -33.44 0.87
C ILE A 167 9.98 -32.19 1.67
N GLU A 168 10.50 -32.07 2.87
CA GLU A 168 10.22 -30.92 3.74
C GLU A 168 10.68 -29.61 3.11
N THR A 169 11.91 -29.51 2.61
CA THR A 169 12.43 -28.32 1.93
C THR A 169 11.65 -27.99 0.66
N LEU A 170 11.18 -29.01 -0.08
CA LEU A 170 10.32 -28.80 -1.25
C LEU A 170 8.96 -28.20 -0.86
N LEU A 171 8.34 -28.69 0.21
CA LEU A 171 7.08 -28.14 0.72
C LEU A 171 7.24 -26.69 1.20
N ILE A 172 8.32 -26.41 1.94
CA ILE A 172 8.64 -25.06 2.40
C ILE A 172 8.85 -24.12 1.20
N SER A 173 9.62 -24.54 0.20
CA SER A 173 9.85 -23.77 -1.03
C SER A 173 8.53 -23.44 -1.75
N LEU A 174 7.62 -24.41 -1.85
CA LEU A 174 6.29 -24.19 -2.41
C LEU A 174 5.48 -23.17 -1.61
N CYS A 175 5.47 -23.28 -0.29
CA CYS A 175 4.81 -22.31 0.59
C CYS A 175 5.39 -20.91 0.43
N LEU A 176 6.71 -20.75 0.37
CA LEU A 176 7.37 -19.46 0.16
C LEU A 176 7.00 -18.84 -1.21
N LYS A 177 6.91 -19.63 -2.27
CA LYS A 177 6.46 -19.16 -3.57
C LYS A 177 5.01 -18.65 -3.55
N ILE A 178 4.11 -19.38 -2.88
CA ILE A 178 2.73 -18.94 -2.70
C ILE A 178 2.69 -17.62 -1.91
N MET A 179 3.43 -17.52 -0.80
CA MET A 179 3.53 -16.30 0.00
C MET A 179 4.09 -15.13 -0.81
N SER A 180 5.08 -15.35 -1.65
CA SER A 180 5.65 -14.33 -2.54
C SER A 180 4.61 -13.77 -3.52
N ILE A 181 3.76 -14.62 -4.08
CA ILE A 181 2.66 -14.20 -4.96
C ILE A 181 1.63 -13.39 -4.17
N LEU A 182 1.22 -13.86 -2.99
CA LEU A 182 0.25 -13.16 -2.15
C LEU A 182 0.74 -11.75 -1.76
N ILE A 183 2.00 -11.63 -1.36
CA ILE A 183 2.60 -10.32 -1.03
C ILE A 183 2.56 -9.39 -2.25
N THR A 184 2.89 -9.89 -3.44
CA THR A 184 2.82 -9.11 -4.67
C THR A 184 1.39 -8.60 -4.92
N VAL A 185 0.39 -9.47 -4.81
CA VAL A 185 -1.03 -9.09 -4.98
C VAL A 185 -1.45 -8.03 -3.97
N ILE A 186 -1.02 -8.15 -2.70
CA ILE A 186 -1.32 -7.17 -1.65
C ILE A 186 -0.70 -5.80 -1.98
N LEU A 187 0.56 -5.76 -2.43
CA LEU A 187 1.24 -4.51 -2.79
C LEU A 187 0.54 -3.78 -3.95
N TYR A 188 0.19 -4.52 -5.00
CA TYR A 188 -0.53 -3.96 -6.13
C TYR A 188 -1.97 -3.55 -5.76
N GLY A 189 -2.65 -4.38 -4.96
CA GLY A 189 -3.99 -4.08 -4.46
C GLY A 189 -4.04 -2.78 -3.68
N ARG A 190 -3.04 -2.53 -2.81
CA ARG A 190 -2.91 -1.27 -2.07
C ARG A 190 -2.80 -0.05 -2.98
N MET A 191 -2.00 -0.11 -4.05
CA MET A 191 -1.87 1.00 -4.98
C MET A 191 -3.18 1.28 -5.74
N ILE A 192 -3.86 0.23 -6.17
CA ILE A 192 -5.18 0.36 -6.81
C ILE A 192 -6.20 0.99 -5.86
N GLU A 193 -6.22 0.55 -4.59
CA GLU A 193 -7.09 1.11 -3.56
C GLU A 193 -6.82 2.61 -3.34
N ILE A 194 -5.55 3.01 -3.23
CA ILE A 194 -5.17 4.42 -3.09
C ILE A 194 -5.69 5.23 -4.29
N TYR A 195 -5.43 4.78 -5.51
CA TYR A 195 -5.88 5.50 -6.70
C TYR A 195 -7.40 5.60 -6.80
N CYS A 196 -8.13 4.52 -6.53
CA CYS A 196 -9.59 4.53 -6.53
C CYS A 196 -10.14 5.49 -5.47
N THR A 197 -9.63 5.42 -4.25
CA THR A 197 -10.06 6.26 -3.14
C THR A 197 -9.77 7.74 -3.45
N VAL A 198 -8.53 8.07 -3.82
CA VAL A 198 -8.16 9.46 -4.07
C VAL A 198 -8.91 10.06 -5.27
N SER A 199 -9.19 9.27 -6.30
CA SER A 199 -9.91 9.78 -7.48
C SER A 199 -11.31 10.30 -7.15
N ILE A 200 -12.04 9.64 -6.23
CA ILE A 200 -13.41 10.01 -5.85
C ILE A 200 -13.48 10.91 -4.61
N ALA A 201 -12.36 11.17 -3.93
CA ALA A 201 -12.29 11.97 -2.71
C ALA A 201 -12.93 13.38 -2.79
N PRO A 202 -12.93 14.10 -3.92
CA PRO A 202 -13.61 15.39 -4.02
C PRO A 202 -15.10 15.35 -3.66
N ILE A 203 -15.81 14.26 -3.94
CA ILE A 203 -17.24 14.11 -3.66
C ILE A 203 -17.56 14.13 -2.15
N PRO A 204 -16.99 13.22 -1.31
CA PRO A 204 -17.22 13.26 0.12
C PRO A 204 -16.67 14.54 0.77
N ILE A 205 -15.56 15.09 0.31
CA ILE A 205 -15.03 16.35 0.82
C ILE A 205 -15.99 17.52 0.57
N ALA A 206 -16.69 17.54 -0.57
CA ALA A 206 -17.69 18.55 -0.86
C ALA A 206 -18.82 18.59 0.18
N THR A 207 -19.15 17.46 0.82
CA THR A 207 -20.21 17.39 1.84
C THR A 207 -19.73 17.84 3.23
N MET A 208 -18.43 17.87 3.50
CA MET A 208 -17.86 18.21 4.83
C MET A 208 -18.20 19.64 5.30
N SER A 209 -18.55 20.52 4.38
CA SER A 209 -18.90 21.91 4.70
C SER A 209 -20.25 22.03 5.41
N ASN A 210 -21.11 21.04 5.37
CA ASN A 210 -22.43 21.05 5.97
C ASN A 210 -22.50 20.25 7.26
N ARG A 211 -23.25 20.72 8.26
CA ARG A 211 -23.42 20.06 9.55
C ARG A 211 -24.17 18.73 9.46
N GLU A 212 -25.17 18.65 8.58
CA GLU A 212 -26.04 17.46 8.45
C GLU A 212 -25.39 16.38 7.59
N TRP A 213 -24.70 16.77 6.50
CA TRP A 213 -24.10 15.85 5.54
C TRP A 213 -22.58 15.67 5.71
N GLY A 214 -21.99 16.43 6.62
CA GLY A 214 -20.54 16.38 6.90
C GLY A 214 -20.05 15.02 7.36
N SER A 215 -20.93 14.20 7.95
CA SER A 215 -20.62 12.82 8.35
C SER A 215 -20.23 11.93 7.17
N ILE A 216 -20.69 12.20 5.95
CA ILE A 216 -20.30 11.47 4.74
C ILE A 216 -18.82 11.71 4.45
N GLY A 217 -18.37 12.96 4.51
CA GLY A 217 -16.97 13.32 4.27
C GLY A 217 -16.04 12.94 5.42
N THR A 218 -16.51 12.97 6.67
CA THR A 218 -15.67 12.59 7.84
C THR A 218 -15.51 11.09 8.02
N ASN A 219 -16.41 10.27 7.44
CA ASN A 219 -16.32 8.81 7.48
C ASN A 219 -15.59 8.22 6.26
N TYR A 220 -15.26 9.05 5.27
CA TYR A 220 -14.48 8.66 4.10
C TYR A 220 -13.00 8.57 4.40
#